data_2ab7e71f354734465c2e78be8a91b36e
#
_entry.id   2ab7e71f354734465c2e78be8a91b36e
#
_cell.length_a   1.000
_cell.length_b   1.000
_cell.length_c   1.000
_cell.angle_alpha   90.00
_cell.angle_beta   90.00
_cell.angle_gamma   90.00
#
_symmetry.space_group_name_H-M   'P 1'
#
loop_
_entity.id
_entity.type
_entity.pdbx_description
1 polymer ?
#
loop_
_entity_poly.entity_id
_entity_poly.type
_entity_poly.pdbx_seq_one_letter_code
_entity_poly.pdbx_strand_id
1 'polypeptide(L)'
;MDGFYGNEAISGHSVARKRTKGVRGQLGFCGVIDAEVERLMVRRHFGKARNYRTARVSFSGFLATVLGVDDIGVERIDARLIERYARWLELRGVRRNTVSFYMRVLRAVYNRIARARTNPFASVYTGVDATVKRHISRDVVVQLARLNLRDNRGLAMARDLFLFSLLMRGMPFVDIAYAKMCDIRDNTLCYRRRKTGQMMRVRI
;
A
#
# COMPACT_ATOMS: atom_id res chain seq x y z
N MET A 1 35.70 31.13 -14.86
CA MET A 1 36.15 29.73 -15.07
C MET A 1 34.94 28.85 -15.03
N ASP A 2 34.58 28.45 -16.20
CA ASP A 2 33.41 27.73 -16.64
C ASP A 2 33.46 26.27 -16.21
N GLY A 3 32.34 25.66 -15.95
CA GLY A 3 32.27 24.21 -15.64
C GLY A 3 30.87 23.64 -15.72
N PHE A 4 30.39 23.46 -16.92
CA PHE A 4 29.62 22.34 -17.49
C PHE A 4 28.75 21.51 -16.54
N TYR A 5 27.41 21.69 -16.63
CA TYR A 5 26.43 20.64 -16.41
C TYR A 5 25.92 20.18 -17.77
N GLY A 6 26.40 19.03 -18.21
CA GLY A 6 25.89 18.32 -19.37
C GLY A 6 24.52 17.68 -19.06
N ASN A 7 23.48 18.15 -19.74
CA ASN A 7 22.17 17.51 -19.85
C ASN A 7 22.30 16.38 -20.89
N GLU A 8 22.45 15.15 -20.45
CA GLU A 8 22.21 13.99 -21.32
C GLU A 8 20.72 13.65 -21.32
N ALA A 9 20.08 13.98 -22.43
CA ALA A 9 18.73 13.58 -22.77
C ALA A 9 18.69 12.06 -22.95
N ILE A 10 18.08 11.35 -22.02
CA ILE A 10 17.77 9.92 -22.17
C ILE A 10 16.66 9.81 -23.22
N SER A 11 17.07 9.43 -24.43
CA SER A 11 16.22 9.06 -25.56
C SER A 11 15.25 7.96 -25.14
N GLY A 12 13.99 8.33 -24.91
CA GLY A 12 12.90 7.40 -24.63
C GLY A 12 12.56 6.57 -25.87
N HIS A 13 13.05 5.33 -25.93
CA HIS A 13 12.52 4.35 -26.88
C HIS A 13 11.10 3.97 -26.43
N SER A 14 10.12 4.60 -27.04
CA SER A 14 8.71 4.20 -26.97
C SER A 14 8.55 2.87 -27.70
N VAL A 15 8.71 1.76 -26.96
CA VAL A 15 8.28 0.46 -27.44
C VAL A 15 6.76 0.43 -27.36
N ALA A 16 6.10 0.58 -28.49
CA ALA A 16 4.66 0.42 -28.62
C ALA A 16 4.26 -0.99 -28.16
N ARG A 17 3.78 -1.09 -26.88
CA ARG A 17 3.29 -2.34 -26.31
C ARG A 17 1.97 -2.72 -27.01
N LYS A 18 1.98 -3.78 -27.79
CA LYS A 18 0.80 -4.39 -28.38
C LYS A 18 -0.18 -4.77 -27.23
N ARG A 19 -1.25 -4.00 -27.09
CA ARG A 19 -2.40 -4.41 -26.28
C ARG A 19 -3.02 -5.62 -26.97
N THR A 20 -2.77 -6.82 -26.47
CA THR A 20 -3.48 -8.01 -26.89
C THR A 20 -4.94 -7.85 -26.45
N LYS A 21 -5.82 -7.48 -27.36
CA LYS A 21 -7.27 -7.57 -27.17
C LYS A 21 -7.59 -9.04 -26.94
N GLY A 22 -7.94 -9.39 -25.71
CA GLY A 22 -8.55 -10.69 -25.42
C GLY A 22 -9.79 -10.86 -26.29
N VAL A 23 -10.02 -12.09 -26.68
CA VAL A 23 -11.14 -12.50 -27.53
C VAL A 23 -12.44 -11.93 -26.97
N ARG A 24 -13.13 -11.11 -27.80
CA ARG A 24 -14.48 -10.55 -27.59
C ARG A 24 -14.79 -10.03 -26.17
N GLY A 25 -14.51 -8.77 -25.92
CA GLY A 25 -15.25 -7.95 -24.95
C GLY A 25 -15.04 -8.20 -23.45
N GLN A 26 -14.32 -9.23 -23.03
CA GLN A 26 -14.02 -9.46 -21.61
C GLN A 26 -12.69 -8.80 -21.22
N LEU A 27 -12.75 -8.01 -20.14
CA LEU A 27 -11.55 -7.45 -19.51
C LEU A 27 -10.66 -8.60 -19.02
N GLY A 28 -9.36 -8.51 -19.27
CA GLY A 28 -8.39 -9.39 -18.62
C GLY A 28 -8.37 -9.17 -17.11
N PHE A 29 -7.68 -10.02 -16.38
CA PHE A 29 -7.67 -9.96 -14.90
C PHE A 29 -7.08 -8.67 -14.36
N CYS A 30 -6.02 -8.13 -14.99
CA CYS A 30 -5.49 -6.80 -14.64
C CYS A 30 -6.51 -5.70 -14.91
N GLY A 31 -7.24 -5.77 -16.02
CA GLY A 31 -8.32 -4.83 -16.34
C GLY A 31 -9.45 -4.86 -15.31
N VAL A 32 -9.79 -6.03 -14.79
CA VAL A 32 -10.77 -6.16 -13.68
C VAL A 32 -10.26 -5.51 -12.40
N ILE A 33 -8.95 -5.66 -12.09
CA ILE A 33 -8.37 -4.98 -10.93
C ILE A 33 -8.43 -3.46 -11.11
N ASP A 34 -8.15 -2.95 -12.31
CA ASP A 34 -8.21 -1.52 -12.63
C ASP A 34 -9.63 -0.98 -12.45
N ALA A 35 -10.66 -1.69 -12.93
CA ALA A 35 -12.06 -1.33 -12.70
C ALA A 35 -12.43 -1.29 -11.20
N GLU A 36 -11.90 -2.23 -10.41
CA GLU A 36 -12.10 -2.22 -8.96
C GLU A 36 -11.39 -1.04 -8.28
N VAL A 37 -10.20 -0.65 -8.76
CA VAL A 37 -9.49 0.55 -8.29
C VAL A 37 -10.35 1.79 -8.53
N GLU A 38 -10.90 1.96 -9.71
CA GLU A 38 -11.77 3.09 -10.05
C GLU A 38 -13.01 3.12 -9.15
N ARG A 39 -13.67 1.97 -8.95
CA ARG A 39 -14.82 1.84 -8.05
C ARG A 39 -14.50 2.27 -6.61
N LEU A 40 -13.31 1.90 -6.13
CA LEU A 40 -12.83 2.28 -4.79
C LEU A 40 -12.52 3.77 -4.70
N MET A 41 -11.97 4.37 -5.77
CA MET A 41 -11.72 5.82 -5.86
C MET A 41 -13.01 6.62 -5.80
N VAL A 42 -14.03 6.24 -6.56
CA VAL A 42 -15.37 6.87 -6.52
C VAL A 42 -15.96 6.81 -5.11
N ARG A 43 -15.78 5.70 -4.41
CA ARG A 43 -16.23 5.52 -3.01
C ARG A 43 -15.32 6.17 -1.98
N ARG A 44 -14.30 6.94 -2.38
CA ARG A 44 -13.30 7.58 -1.53
C ARG A 44 -12.50 6.63 -0.63
N HIS A 45 -12.39 5.35 -1.00
CA HIS A 45 -11.53 4.37 -0.31
C HIS A 45 -10.10 4.41 -0.84
N PHE A 46 -9.45 5.58 -0.81
CA PHE A 46 -8.15 5.84 -1.43
C PHE A 46 -7.03 4.89 -1.00
N GLY A 47 -6.96 4.57 0.30
CA GLY A 47 -5.96 3.63 0.81
C GLY A 47 -6.12 2.22 0.22
N LYS A 48 -7.37 1.74 0.11
CA LYS A 48 -7.67 0.45 -0.49
C LYS A 48 -7.40 0.46 -2.00
N ALA A 49 -7.79 1.53 -2.70
CA ALA A 49 -7.50 1.70 -4.12
C ALA A 49 -6.00 1.67 -4.41
N ARG A 50 -5.17 2.36 -3.60
CA ARG A 50 -3.70 2.30 -3.70
C ARG A 50 -3.19 0.86 -3.55
N ASN A 51 -3.68 0.12 -2.55
CA ASN A 51 -3.29 -1.26 -2.30
C ASN A 51 -3.58 -2.17 -3.51
N TYR A 52 -4.75 -2.01 -4.12
CA TYR A 52 -5.14 -2.77 -5.30
C TYR A 52 -4.28 -2.40 -6.51
N ARG A 53 -4.00 -1.11 -6.72
CA ARG A 53 -3.10 -0.65 -7.78
C ARG A 53 -1.69 -1.20 -7.62
N THR A 54 -1.15 -1.22 -6.40
CA THR A 54 0.18 -1.79 -6.13
C THR A 54 0.24 -3.28 -6.46
N ALA A 55 -0.76 -4.06 -6.05
CA ALA A 55 -0.84 -5.49 -6.39
C ALA A 55 -0.99 -5.71 -7.91
N ARG A 56 -1.80 -4.89 -8.58
CA ARG A 56 -1.98 -4.93 -10.04
C ARG A 56 -0.67 -4.68 -10.78
N VAL A 57 0.08 -3.64 -10.40
CA VAL A 57 1.39 -3.31 -11.01
C VAL A 57 2.39 -4.46 -10.81
N SER A 58 2.44 -5.02 -9.60
CA SER A 58 3.30 -6.17 -9.32
C SER A 58 2.94 -7.39 -10.17
N PHE A 59 1.64 -7.70 -10.29
CA PHE A 59 1.18 -8.85 -11.05
C PHE A 59 1.40 -8.67 -12.56
N SER A 60 1.10 -7.49 -13.12
CA SER A 60 1.38 -7.23 -14.55
C SER A 60 2.88 -7.27 -14.86
N GLY A 61 3.74 -6.83 -13.93
CA GLY A 61 5.19 -6.96 -14.07
C GLY A 61 5.64 -8.42 -14.14
N PHE A 62 5.05 -9.29 -13.34
CA PHE A 62 5.26 -10.74 -13.43
C PHE A 62 4.79 -11.29 -14.78
N LEU A 63 3.58 -10.97 -15.21
CA LEU A 63 3.03 -11.44 -16.49
C LEU A 63 3.93 -11.03 -17.67
N ALA A 64 4.37 -9.77 -17.69
CA ALA A 64 5.24 -9.25 -18.73
C ALA A 64 6.62 -9.94 -18.72
N THR A 65 7.21 -10.16 -17.53
CA THR A 65 8.56 -10.70 -17.40
C THR A 65 8.61 -12.22 -17.67
N VAL A 66 7.59 -12.95 -17.17
CA VAL A 66 7.63 -14.44 -17.16
C VAL A 66 6.81 -15.07 -18.29
N LEU A 67 5.76 -14.37 -18.74
CA LEU A 67 4.85 -14.88 -19.77
C LEU A 67 4.89 -14.04 -21.07
N GLY A 68 5.55 -12.87 -21.08
CA GLY A 68 5.61 -11.98 -22.23
C GLY A 68 4.26 -11.33 -22.61
N VAL A 69 3.31 -11.25 -21.66
CA VAL A 69 1.97 -10.70 -21.89
C VAL A 69 1.65 -9.59 -20.87
N ASP A 70 0.82 -8.63 -21.26
CA ASP A 70 0.45 -7.52 -20.37
C ASP A 70 -0.75 -7.86 -19.46
N ASP A 71 -1.62 -8.78 -19.89
CA ASP A 71 -2.81 -9.23 -19.15
C ASP A 71 -3.21 -10.63 -19.58
N ILE A 72 -4.04 -11.30 -18.76
CA ILE A 72 -4.58 -12.65 -19.04
C ILE A 72 -6.06 -12.71 -18.67
N GLY A 73 -6.79 -13.63 -19.31
CA GLY A 73 -8.17 -13.92 -18.94
C GLY A 73 -8.29 -14.52 -17.54
N VAL A 74 -9.42 -14.31 -16.89
CA VAL A 74 -9.71 -14.80 -15.54
C VAL A 74 -9.64 -16.34 -15.45
N GLU A 75 -10.05 -17.01 -16.52
CA GLU A 75 -10.02 -18.47 -16.66
C GLU A 75 -8.62 -19.07 -16.65
N ARG A 76 -7.60 -18.25 -16.92
CA ARG A 76 -6.19 -18.64 -16.89
C ARG A 76 -5.54 -18.47 -15.50
N ILE A 77 -6.29 -17.95 -14.53
CA ILE A 77 -5.83 -17.84 -13.13
C ILE A 77 -6.00 -19.22 -12.46
N ASP A 78 -4.98 -20.02 -12.49
CA ASP A 78 -4.91 -21.33 -11.84
C ASP A 78 -3.89 -21.35 -10.68
N ALA A 79 -3.85 -22.46 -9.94
CA ALA A 79 -2.94 -22.63 -8.81
C ALA A 79 -1.46 -22.55 -9.24
N ARG A 80 -1.12 -23.12 -10.39
CA ARG A 80 0.26 -23.12 -10.91
C ARG A 80 0.74 -21.70 -11.22
N LEU A 81 -0.12 -20.89 -11.82
CA LEU A 81 0.21 -19.48 -12.12
C LEU A 81 0.44 -18.69 -10.82
N ILE A 82 -0.42 -18.88 -9.84
CA ILE A 82 -0.33 -18.17 -8.55
C ILE A 82 0.91 -18.60 -7.77
N GLU A 83 1.25 -19.88 -7.76
CA GLU A 83 2.51 -20.39 -7.19
C GLU A 83 3.75 -19.82 -7.89
N ARG A 84 3.73 -19.78 -9.23
CA ARG A 84 4.83 -19.18 -10.01
C ARG A 84 4.98 -17.69 -9.69
N TYR A 85 3.89 -16.98 -9.52
CA TYR A 85 3.93 -15.56 -9.12
C TYR A 85 4.47 -15.39 -7.70
N ALA A 86 4.03 -16.19 -6.73
CA ALA A 86 4.57 -16.19 -5.38
C ALA A 86 6.08 -16.42 -5.37
N ARG A 87 6.55 -17.46 -6.07
CA ARG A 87 7.98 -17.78 -6.20
C ARG A 87 8.78 -16.67 -6.89
N TRP A 88 8.22 -16.06 -7.92
CA TRP A 88 8.86 -14.92 -8.60
C TRP A 88 9.08 -13.72 -7.66
N LEU A 89 8.11 -13.43 -6.77
CA LEU A 89 8.25 -12.40 -5.75
C LEU A 89 9.32 -12.75 -4.71
N GLU A 90 9.35 -14.00 -4.25
CA GLU A 90 10.33 -14.50 -3.28
C GLU A 90 11.77 -14.43 -3.84
N LEU A 91 11.98 -14.84 -5.08
CA LEU A 91 13.28 -14.74 -5.75
C LEU A 91 13.77 -13.31 -5.92
N ARG A 92 12.87 -12.33 -5.92
CA ARG A 92 13.18 -10.90 -5.92
C ARG A 92 13.38 -10.31 -4.51
N GLY A 93 13.44 -11.14 -3.48
CA GLY A 93 13.63 -10.72 -2.09
C GLY A 93 12.42 -10.02 -1.47
N VAL A 94 11.22 -10.17 -2.04
CA VAL A 94 10.01 -9.56 -1.48
C VAL A 94 9.65 -10.25 -0.15
N ARG A 95 9.45 -9.46 0.90
CA ARG A 95 9.12 -9.99 2.23
C ARG A 95 7.82 -10.80 2.23
N ARG A 96 7.77 -11.89 2.98
CA ARG A 96 6.65 -12.83 3.05
C ARG A 96 5.30 -12.17 3.30
N ASN A 97 5.23 -11.19 4.21
CA ASN A 97 3.99 -10.44 4.45
C ASN A 97 3.54 -9.59 3.24
N THR A 98 4.48 -9.13 2.40
CA THR A 98 4.16 -8.41 1.17
C THR A 98 3.67 -9.37 0.09
N VAL A 99 4.29 -10.54 -0.04
CA VAL A 99 3.80 -11.62 -0.93
C VAL A 99 2.37 -11.99 -0.54
N SER A 100 2.15 -12.29 0.74
CA SER A 100 0.81 -12.59 1.27
C SER A 100 -0.20 -11.47 1.02
N PHE A 101 0.22 -10.21 1.16
CA PHE A 101 -0.63 -9.06 0.85
C PHE A 101 -1.09 -9.06 -0.61
N TYR A 102 -0.18 -9.29 -1.57
CA TYR A 102 -0.55 -9.38 -2.98
C TYR A 102 -1.49 -10.56 -3.25
N MET A 103 -1.21 -11.73 -2.68
CA MET A 103 -2.08 -12.90 -2.82
C MET A 103 -3.50 -12.63 -2.30
N ARG A 104 -3.63 -11.96 -1.16
CA ARG A 104 -4.95 -11.57 -0.59
C ARG A 104 -5.71 -10.60 -1.48
N VAL A 105 -5.03 -9.63 -2.09
CA VAL A 105 -5.68 -8.67 -3.01
C VAL A 105 -6.16 -9.39 -4.27
N LEU A 106 -5.30 -10.19 -4.91
CA LEU A 106 -5.66 -10.93 -6.11
C LEU A 106 -6.80 -11.92 -5.84
N ARG A 107 -6.74 -12.66 -4.72
CA ARG A 107 -7.82 -13.57 -4.28
C ARG A 107 -9.15 -12.83 -4.09
N ALA A 108 -9.11 -11.64 -3.49
CA ALA A 108 -10.33 -10.86 -3.27
C ALA A 108 -10.98 -10.40 -4.58
N VAL A 109 -10.18 -10.08 -5.62
CA VAL A 109 -10.69 -9.76 -6.96
C VAL A 109 -11.20 -11.03 -7.63
N TYR A 110 -10.40 -12.10 -7.64
CA TYR A 110 -10.78 -13.38 -8.25
C TYR A 110 -12.13 -13.90 -7.74
N ASN A 111 -12.31 -13.95 -6.42
CA ASN A 111 -13.55 -14.45 -5.79
C ASN A 111 -14.81 -13.63 -6.15
N ARG A 112 -14.66 -12.41 -6.63
CA ARG A 112 -15.82 -11.58 -7.07
C ARG A 112 -16.30 -11.91 -8.47
N ILE A 113 -15.40 -12.38 -9.33
CA ILE A 113 -15.67 -12.53 -10.75
C ILE A 113 -15.66 -13.98 -11.21
N ALA A 114 -14.91 -14.84 -10.53
CA ALA A 114 -14.86 -16.25 -10.85
C ALA A 114 -16.12 -16.95 -10.36
N ARG A 115 -16.82 -17.56 -11.30
CA ARG A 115 -17.95 -18.47 -11.01
C ARG A 115 -17.46 -19.89 -10.66
N ALA A 116 -16.14 -20.09 -10.67
CA ALA A 116 -15.53 -21.40 -10.49
C ALA A 116 -15.53 -21.84 -9.01
N ARG A 117 -15.74 -23.14 -8.76
CA ARG A 117 -15.65 -23.74 -7.43
C ARG A 117 -14.22 -23.93 -6.92
N THR A 118 -13.20 -23.66 -7.74
CA THR A 118 -11.79 -23.86 -7.41
C THR A 118 -11.19 -22.59 -6.82
N ASN A 119 -10.36 -22.76 -5.76
CA ASN A 119 -9.60 -21.67 -5.15
C ASN A 119 -8.12 -21.76 -5.58
N PRO A 120 -7.68 -21.02 -6.59
CA PRO A 120 -6.28 -21.06 -7.06
C PRO A 120 -5.27 -20.51 -6.05
N PHE A 121 -5.73 -19.90 -4.96
CA PHE A 121 -4.89 -19.36 -3.88
C PHE A 121 -4.77 -20.30 -2.67
N ALA A 122 -5.23 -21.55 -2.76
CA ALA A 122 -5.23 -22.47 -1.63
C ALA A 122 -3.82 -22.88 -1.20
N SER A 123 -2.89 -23.02 -2.16
CA SER A 123 -1.51 -23.47 -1.94
C SER A 123 -0.53 -22.35 -1.55
N VAL A 124 -0.93 -21.07 -1.63
CA VAL A 124 -0.05 -19.95 -1.32
C VAL A 124 -0.36 -19.33 0.03
N TYR A 125 0.69 -18.81 0.68
CA TYR A 125 0.53 -18.17 1.98
C TYR A 125 -0.25 -16.86 1.89
N THR A 126 -1.34 -16.78 2.64
CA THR A 126 -2.20 -15.59 2.73
C THR A 126 -2.38 -15.08 4.17
N GLY A 127 -1.58 -15.59 5.11
CA GLY A 127 -1.55 -15.17 6.51
C GLY A 127 -0.79 -13.85 6.74
N VAL A 128 -0.55 -13.53 7.99
CA VAL A 128 0.28 -12.40 8.42
C VAL A 128 1.25 -12.90 9.48
N ASP A 129 2.54 -12.90 9.16
CA ASP A 129 3.58 -13.22 10.14
C ASP A 129 3.71 -12.09 11.16
N ALA A 130 3.94 -12.47 12.40
CA ALA A 130 4.28 -11.53 13.45
C ALA A 130 5.56 -10.77 13.09
N THR A 131 5.52 -9.47 13.23
CA THR A 131 6.70 -8.61 13.05
C THR A 131 7.26 -8.22 14.39
N VAL A 132 8.61 -8.14 14.49
CA VAL A 132 9.27 -7.63 15.67
C VAL A 132 8.81 -6.18 15.89
N LYS A 133 8.14 -5.96 17.01
CA LYS A 133 7.70 -4.62 17.40
C LYS A 133 8.92 -3.89 17.99
N ARG A 134 9.32 -2.80 17.36
CA ARG A 134 10.34 -1.90 17.91
C ARG A 134 9.66 -1.01 18.94
N HIS A 135 10.10 -1.11 20.19
CA HIS A 135 9.70 -0.17 21.24
C HIS A 135 10.85 0.79 21.53
N ILE A 136 10.51 1.95 21.98
CA ILE A 136 11.46 2.99 22.38
C ILE A 136 11.33 3.11 23.89
N SER A 137 12.47 3.11 24.61
CA SER A 137 12.47 3.27 26.06
C SER A 137 12.00 4.67 26.47
N ARG A 138 11.53 4.81 27.70
CA ARG A 138 11.10 6.10 28.25
C ARG A 138 12.24 7.13 28.22
N ASP A 139 13.47 6.70 28.50
CA ASP A 139 14.63 7.59 28.57
C ASP A 139 14.92 8.20 27.19
N VAL A 140 14.81 7.41 26.11
CA VAL A 140 14.95 7.92 24.73
C VAL A 140 13.85 8.94 24.42
N VAL A 141 12.61 8.72 24.87
CA VAL A 141 11.52 9.70 24.69
C VAL A 141 11.82 11.01 25.42
N VAL A 142 12.34 10.93 26.65
CA VAL A 142 12.73 12.12 27.44
C VAL A 142 13.90 12.85 26.77
N GLN A 143 14.91 12.12 26.29
CA GLN A 143 16.03 12.72 25.55
C GLN A 143 15.53 13.41 24.27
N LEU A 144 14.65 12.75 23.51
CA LEU A 144 14.06 13.31 22.29
C LEU A 144 13.31 14.63 22.60
N ALA A 145 12.54 14.67 23.68
CA ALA A 145 11.80 15.86 24.09
C ALA A 145 12.71 17.04 24.45
N ARG A 146 13.92 16.75 24.94
CA ARG A 146 14.91 17.75 25.38
C ARG A 146 15.83 18.24 24.24
N LEU A 147 15.77 17.64 23.04
CA LEU A 147 16.61 18.05 21.91
C LEU A 147 16.39 19.53 21.56
N ASN A 148 17.48 20.27 21.48
CA ASN A 148 17.44 21.63 20.94
C ASN A 148 17.49 21.55 19.39
N LEU A 149 16.39 21.84 18.74
CA LEU A 149 16.22 21.78 17.28
C LEU A 149 15.85 23.13 16.69
N ARG A 150 16.26 24.24 17.32
CA ARG A 150 15.90 25.62 16.88
C ARG A 150 16.35 25.89 15.46
N ASP A 151 17.48 25.34 15.05
CA ASP A 151 18.06 25.56 13.72
C ASP A 151 17.46 24.63 12.63
N ASN A 152 16.59 23.68 13.01
CA ASN A 152 15.96 22.76 12.08
C ASN A 152 14.47 22.60 12.36
N ARG A 153 13.68 23.49 11.76
CA ARG A 153 12.20 23.52 11.93
C ARG A 153 11.54 22.19 11.53
N GLY A 154 12.09 21.49 10.52
CA GLY A 154 11.53 20.21 10.05
C GLY A 154 11.69 19.12 11.10
N LEU A 155 12.88 18.99 11.70
CA LEU A 155 13.13 18.04 12.79
C LEU A 155 12.37 18.41 14.06
N ALA A 156 12.28 19.71 14.40
CA ALA A 156 11.49 20.18 15.53
C ALA A 156 10.01 19.76 15.38
N MET A 157 9.41 20.03 14.22
CA MET A 157 8.03 19.62 13.92
C MET A 157 7.86 18.11 13.97
N ALA A 158 8.80 17.34 13.41
CA ALA A 158 8.73 15.87 13.42
C ALA A 158 8.77 15.32 14.86
N ARG A 159 9.66 15.87 15.71
CA ARG A 159 9.73 15.56 17.15
C ARG A 159 8.42 15.85 17.85
N ASP A 160 7.87 17.05 17.65
CA ASP A 160 6.64 17.49 18.33
C ASP A 160 5.43 16.66 17.91
N LEU A 161 5.30 16.32 16.61
CA LEU A 161 4.26 15.41 16.13
C LEU A 161 4.42 13.99 16.69
N PHE A 162 5.65 13.49 16.82
CA PHE A 162 5.91 12.18 17.43
C PHE A 162 5.50 12.18 18.91
N LEU A 163 5.93 13.18 19.67
CA LEU A 163 5.58 13.32 21.08
C LEU A 163 4.07 13.50 21.27
N PHE A 164 3.42 14.33 20.45
CA PHE A 164 1.99 14.48 20.47
C PHE A 164 1.27 13.16 20.19
N SER A 165 1.70 12.42 19.14
CA SER A 165 1.15 11.10 18.83
C SER A 165 1.26 10.16 20.04
N LEU A 166 2.43 10.12 20.68
CA LEU A 166 2.69 9.26 21.83
C LEU A 166 1.80 9.62 23.02
N LEU A 167 1.72 10.90 23.38
CA LEU A 167 0.88 11.40 24.48
C LEU A 167 -0.60 11.17 24.20
N MET A 168 -1.02 11.26 22.93
CA MET A 168 -2.38 10.96 22.49
C MET A 168 -2.60 9.45 22.24
N ARG A 169 -1.90 8.59 22.98
CA ARG A 169 -2.04 7.11 22.97
C ARG A 169 -1.84 6.47 21.57
N GLY A 170 -0.88 6.98 20.81
CA GLY A 170 -0.56 6.50 19.46
C GLY A 170 -1.55 6.99 18.41
N MET A 171 -2.00 8.24 18.52
CA MET A 171 -2.83 8.87 17.50
C MET A 171 -2.11 8.87 16.14
N PRO A 172 -2.69 8.29 15.08
CA PRO A 172 -2.07 8.26 13.76
C PRO A 172 -1.83 9.67 13.21
N PHE A 173 -0.71 9.85 12.49
CA PHE A 173 -0.37 11.14 11.89
C PHE A 173 -1.50 11.74 11.04
N VAL A 174 -2.21 10.91 10.26
CA VAL A 174 -3.36 11.37 9.47
C VAL A 174 -4.48 11.93 10.34
N ASP A 175 -4.70 11.37 11.52
CA ASP A 175 -5.74 11.85 12.43
C ASP A 175 -5.29 13.15 13.11
N ILE A 176 -3.98 13.29 13.46
CA ILE A 176 -3.38 14.54 13.96
C ILE A 176 -3.55 15.67 12.93
N ALA A 177 -3.23 15.40 11.66
CA ALA A 177 -3.31 16.41 10.60
C ALA A 177 -4.73 16.97 10.37
N TYR A 178 -5.76 16.26 10.81
CA TYR A 178 -7.15 16.69 10.69
C TYR A 178 -7.81 17.06 12.02
N ALA A 179 -7.08 16.94 13.13
CA ALA A 179 -7.57 17.35 14.44
C ALA A 179 -7.74 18.89 14.49
N LYS A 180 -8.79 19.34 15.15
CA LYS A 180 -9.12 20.76 15.33
C LYS A 180 -9.16 21.10 16.80
N MET A 181 -8.94 22.38 17.12
CA MET A 181 -9.07 22.84 18.51
C MET A 181 -10.47 22.63 19.09
N CYS A 182 -11.52 22.70 18.27
CA CYS A 182 -12.89 22.43 18.70
C CYS A 182 -13.16 20.94 19.04
N ASP A 183 -12.23 20.03 18.69
CA ASP A 183 -12.31 18.63 19.08
C ASP A 183 -11.86 18.40 20.53
N ILE A 184 -11.30 19.44 21.17
CA ILE A 184 -10.89 19.43 22.58
C ILE A 184 -12.00 20.07 23.41
N ARG A 185 -12.56 19.31 24.36
CA ARG A 185 -13.55 19.76 25.34
C ARG A 185 -13.26 19.10 26.67
N ASP A 186 -13.35 19.87 27.75
CA ASP A 186 -13.14 19.38 29.12
C ASP A 186 -11.87 18.53 29.27
N ASN A 187 -10.74 19.03 28.77
CA ASN A 187 -9.43 18.33 28.75
C ASN A 187 -9.48 16.96 28.05
N THR A 188 -10.42 16.77 27.13
CA THR A 188 -10.56 15.53 26.37
C THR A 188 -10.58 15.81 24.88
N LEU A 189 -9.65 15.20 24.14
CA LEU A 189 -9.65 15.20 22.69
C LEU A 189 -10.61 14.12 22.19
N CYS A 190 -11.65 14.53 21.47
CA CYS A 190 -12.65 13.65 20.87
C CYS A 190 -12.53 13.72 19.33
N TYR A 191 -12.11 12.63 18.69
CA TYR A 191 -11.98 12.60 17.23
C TYR A 191 -12.46 11.28 16.64
N ARG A 192 -12.86 11.33 15.37
CA ARG A 192 -13.23 10.11 14.62
C ARG A 192 -12.03 9.60 13.83
N ARG A 193 -11.58 8.39 14.14
CA ARG A 193 -10.45 7.74 13.46
C ARG A 193 -10.73 7.58 11.96
N ARG A 194 -9.92 8.17 11.11
CA ARG A 194 -10.14 8.19 9.66
C ARG A 194 -10.07 6.81 9.01
N LYS A 195 -9.23 5.92 9.55
CA LYS A 195 -9.08 4.56 9.01
C LYS A 195 -10.30 3.67 9.28
N THR A 196 -10.93 3.78 10.44
CA THR A 196 -11.96 2.85 10.92
C THR A 196 -13.31 3.50 11.16
N GLY A 197 -13.38 4.84 11.21
CA GLY A 197 -14.59 5.57 11.58
C GLY A 197 -14.93 5.52 13.08
N GLN A 198 -14.10 4.86 13.89
CA GLN A 198 -14.30 4.74 15.33
C GLN A 198 -14.13 6.08 16.05
N MET A 199 -15.01 6.39 16.98
CA MET A 199 -14.87 7.53 17.87
C MET A 199 -13.79 7.23 18.91
N MET A 200 -12.82 8.12 19.01
CA MET A 200 -11.73 8.08 19.98
C MET A 200 -11.88 9.21 20.99
N ARG A 201 -11.61 8.93 22.26
CA ARG A 201 -11.58 9.89 23.35
C ARG A 201 -10.27 9.73 24.10
N VAL A 202 -9.50 10.79 24.19
CA VAL A 202 -8.19 10.79 24.87
C VAL A 202 -8.18 11.98 25.84
N ARG A 203 -8.02 11.70 27.13
CA ARG A 203 -7.83 12.75 28.13
C ARG A 203 -6.43 13.33 27.98
N ILE A 204 -6.36 14.68 27.97
CA ILE A 204 -5.12 15.44 27.86
C ILE A 204 -4.53 15.66 29.24
#